data_da8a8e12163a89f14f68554bf2cea5f9
#
_entry.id   da8a8e12163a89f14f68554bf2cea5f9
#
_cell.length_a   1.000
_cell.length_b   1.000
_cell.length_c   1.000
_cell.angle_alpha   90.00
_cell.angle_beta   90.00
_cell.angle_gamma   90.00
#
_symmetry.space_group_name_H-M   'P 1'
#
loop_
_entity.id
_entity.type
_entity.pdbx_description
1 polymer ?
#
loop_
_entity_poly.entity_id
_entity_poly.type
_entity_poly.pdbx_seq_one_letter_code
_entity_poly.pdbx_strand_id
1 'polypeptide(L)'
;MGRVEGKIAIVTGAGTGIGRACATRLAEEGAKVTIAEFNAESGQAVAEALGGDAVFIQHDVREEASWRDLMAAVASRHGRPDILVNNAGILATEDNQSLAQTELAQWRAVQAVNVEGVFLGCKYGVAAMTA
;
A
#
# COMPACT_ATOMS: atom_id res chain seq x y z
N MET A 1 14.91 1.63 -21.07
CA MET A 1 14.98 0.52 -20.10
C MET A 1 14.89 1.08 -18.69
N GLY A 2 13.87 0.71 -17.94
CA GLY A 2 13.65 1.21 -16.60
C GLY A 2 14.49 0.49 -15.55
N ARG A 3 14.76 1.16 -14.41
CA ARG A 3 15.57 0.58 -13.33
C ARG A 3 14.91 -0.62 -12.64
N VAL A 4 13.59 -0.71 -12.73
CA VAL A 4 12.80 -1.82 -12.15
C VAL A 4 12.00 -2.56 -13.22
N GLU A 5 12.53 -2.62 -14.41
CA GLU A 5 11.88 -3.27 -15.55
C GLU A 5 11.49 -4.71 -15.23
N GLY A 6 10.20 -5.03 -15.42
CA GLY A 6 9.66 -6.36 -15.16
C GLY A 6 9.47 -6.73 -13.70
N LYS A 7 9.84 -5.87 -12.75
CA LYS A 7 9.64 -6.12 -11.31
C LYS A 7 8.18 -5.98 -10.94
N ILE A 8 7.77 -6.75 -9.95
CA ILE A 8 6.41 -6.75 -9.41
C ILE A 8 6.41 -5.96 -8.11
N ALA A 9 5.71 -4.84 -8.09
CA ALA A 9 5.71 -3.89 -6.97
C ALA A 9 4.31 -3.70 -6.39
N ILE A 10 4.25 -3.60 -5.07
CA ILE A 10 3.05 -3.27 -4.30
C ILE A 10 3.32 -1.98 -3.54
N VAL A 11 2.41 -1.00 -3.64
CA VAL A 11 2.49 0.25 -2.87
C VAL A 11 1.22 0.40 -2.06
N THR A 12 1.35 0.46 -0.73
CA THR A 12 0.21 0.71 0.15
C THR A 12 -0.04 2.20 0.29
N GLY A 13 -1.30 2.61 0.45
CA GLY A 13 -1.66 4.02 0.51
C GLY A 13 -1.34 4.76 -0.79
N ALA A 14 -1.45 4.08 -1.92
CA ALA A 14 -1.02 4.59 -3.22
C ALA A 14 -2.07 5.45 -3.94
N GLY A 15 -3.23 5.69 -3.33
CA GLY A 15 -4.29 6.51 -3.92
C GLY A 15 -4.00 8.02 -3.91
N THR A 16 -3.12 8.48 -3.04
CA THR A 16 -2.81 9.91 -2.88
C THR A 16 -1.34 10.12 -2.49
N GLY A 17 -0.91 11.37 -2.58
CA GLY A 17 0.34 11.86 -2.00
C GLY A 17 1.59 11.11 -2.41
N ILE A 18 2.43 10.79 -1.44
CA ILE A 18 3.72 10.13 -1.64
C ILE A 18 3.55 8.72 -2.24
N GLY A 19 2.55 7.98 -1.77
CA GLY A 19 2.28 6.64 -2.29
C GLY A 19 1.92 6.63 -3.77
N ARG A 20 1.08 7.57 -4.19
CA ARG A 20 0.75 7.75 -5.61
C ARG A 20 1.99 8.11 -6.43
N ALA A 21 2.82 9.02 -5.92
CA ALA A 21 4.06 9.40 -6.61
C ALA A 21 5.04 8.22 -6.74
N CYS A 22 5.17 7.41 -5.67
CA CYS A 22 5.98 6.19 -5.70
C CYS A 22 5.47 5.19 -6.75
N ALA A 23 4.16 4.94 -6.75
CA ALA A 23 3.53 4.02 -7.69
C ALA A 23 3.74 4.49 -9.15
N THR A 24 3.54 5.78 -9.38
CA THR A 24 3.77 6.39 -10.70
C THR A 24 5.21 6.19 -11.15
N ARG A 25 6.16 6.51 -10.28
CA ARG A 25 7.57 6.38 -10.63
C ARG A 25 7.98 4.93 -10.87
N LEU A 26 7.51 4.00 -10.07
CA LEU A 26 7.78 2.57 -10.29
C LEU A 26 7.22 2.10 -11.64
N ALA A 27 6.02 2.51 -12.00
CA ALA A 27 5.41 2.18 -13.29
C ALA A 27 6.20 2.77 -14.47
N GLU A 28 6.63 4.03 -14.38
CA GLU A 28 7.47 4.68 -15.37
C GLU A 28 8.82 3.97 -15.57
N GLU A 29 9.33 3.37 -14.51
CA GLU A 29 10.60 2.61 -14.55
C GLU A 29 10.40 1.12 -14.89
N GLY A 30 9.20 0.74 -15.33
CA GLY A 30 8.92 -0.57 -15.91
C GLY A 30 8.36 -1.63 -14.95
N ALA A 31 8.03 -1.28 -13.72
CA ALA A 31 7.42 -2.24 -12.80
C ALA A 31 5.94 -2.48 -13.12
N LYS A 32 5.48 -3.70 -12.81
CA LYS A 32 4.05 -4.03 -12.72
C LYS A 32 3.57 -3.65 -11.34
N VAL A 33 2.74 -2.61 -11.24
CA VAL A 33 2.41 -2.00 -9.95
C VAL A 33 1.00 -2.37 -9.49
N THR A 34 0.88 -2.80 -8.25
CA THR A 34 -0.39 -2.94 -7.55
C THR A 34 -0.59 -1.74 -6.63
N ILE A 35 -1.70 -1.03 -6.86
CA ILE A 35 -2.17 0.07 -6.03
C ILE A 35 -3.00 -0.55 -4.90
N ALA A 36 -2.42 -0.66 -3.71
CA ALA A 36 -3.11 -1.18 -2.53
C ALA A 36 -3.61 0.01 -1.71
N GLU A 37 -4.90 0.30 -1.76
CA GLU A 37 -5.48 1.51 -1.20
C GLU A 37 -6.80 1.20 -0.48
N PHE A 38 -7.00 1.80 0.69
CA PHE A 38 -8.24 1.66 1.45
C PHE A 38 -9.42 2.37 0.77
N ASN A 39 -9.17 3.57 0.22
CA ASN A 39 -10.17 4.32 -0.51
C ASN A 39 -10.28 3.80 -1.94
N ALA A 40 -11.41 3.16 -2.26
CA ALA A 40 -11.62 2.53 -3.56
C ALA A 40 -11.61 3.53 -4.72
N GLU A 41 -12.19 4.71 -4.54
CA GLU A 41 -12.27 5.72 -5.59
C GLU A 41 -10.87 6.23 -5.97
N SER A 42 -10.08 6.66 -5.00
CA SER A 42 -8.73 7.18 -5.27
C SER A 42 -7.79 6.09 -5.78
N GLY A 43 -7.88 4.88 -5.24
CA GLY A 43 -7.07 3.74 -5.69
C GLY A 43 -7.35 3.36 -7.13
N GLN A 44 -8.62 3.25 -7.48
CA GLN A 44 -9.02 2.93 -8.85
C GLN A 44 -8.59 4.03 -9.83
N ALA A 45 -8.76 5.30 -9.45
CA ALA A 45 -8.36 6.43 -10.29
C ALA A 45 -6.85 6.42 -10.60
N VAL A 46 -6.02 6.09 -9.63
CA VAL A 46 -4.56 5.98 -9.86
C VAL A 46 -4.22 4.83 -10.79
N ALA A 47 -4.81 3.65 -10.58
CA ALA A 47 -4.58 2.50 -11.45
C ALA A 47 -4.97 2.79 -12.89
N GLU A 48 -6.11 3.43 -13.10
CA GLU A 48 -6.57 3.83 -14.44
C GLU A 48 -5.63 4.85 -15.08
N ALA A 49 -5.18 5.84 -14.31
CA ALA A 49 -4.26 6.86 -14.81
C ALA A 49 -2.89 6.29 -15.21
N LEU A 50 -2.41 5.28 -14.49
CA LEU A 50 -1.16 4.60 -14.84
C LEU A 50 -1.31 3.69 -16.05
N GLY A 51 -2.46 3.04 -16.18
CA GLY A 51 -2.72 2.12 -17.29
C GLY A 51 -1.80 0.90 -17.29
N GLY A 52 -1.66 0.26 -18.46
CA GLY A 52 -0.78 -0.88 -18.63
C GLY A 52 -1.08 -2.04 -17.67
N ASP A 53 -0.07 -2.51 -16.94
CA ASP A 53 -0.18 -3.60 -15.98
C ASP A 53 -0.59 -3.14 -14.56
N ALA A 54 -0.86 -1.84 -14.36
CA ALA A 54 -1.27 -1.32 -13.07
C ALA A 54 -2.67 -1.83 -12.69
N VAL A 55 -2.81 -2.31 -11.46
CA VAL A 55 -4.09 -2.78 -10.94
C VAL A 55 -4.36 -2.17 -9.57
N PHE A 56 -5.65 -1.97 -9.27
CA PHE A 56 -6.10 -1.56 -7.96
C PHE A 56 -6.64 -2.76 -7.20
N ILE A 57 -6.24 -2.88 -5.92
CA ILE A 57 -6.80 -3.82 -4.96
C ILE A 57 -7.13 -3.05 -3.70
N GLN A 58 -8.39 -3.06 -3.28
CA GLN A 58 -8.79 -2.44 -2.02
C GLN A 58 -8.13 -3.16 -0.86
N HIS A 59 -7.49 -2.40 0.05
CA HIS A 59 -6.64 -2.97 1.07
C HIS A 59 -6.68 -2.17 2.36
N ASP A 60 -6.87 -2.88 3.46
CA ASP A 60 -6.76 -2.34 4.81
C ASP A 60 -5.51 -2.91 5.49
N VAL A 61 -4.51 -2.07 5.69
CA VAL A 61 -3.21 -2.50 6.26
C VAL A 61 -3.32 -3.01 7.70
N ARG A 62 -4.43 -2.71 8.40
CA ARG A 62 -4.67 -3.14 9.79
C ARG A 62 -5.13 -4.60 9.89
N GLU A 63 -5.59 -5.19 8.79
CA GLU A 63 -6.27 -6.47 8.77
C GLU A 63 -5.40 -7.57 8.17
N GLU A 64 -5.11 -8.62 8.93
CA GLU A 64 -4.32 -9.75 8.41
C GLU A 64 -4.99 -10.44 7.22
N ALA A 65 -6.32 -10.58 7.25
CA ALA A 65 -7.06 -11.15 6.14
C ALA A 65 -6.87 -10.35 4.85
N SER A 66 -6.86 -9.01 4.94
CA SER A 66 -6.61 -8.12 3.80
C SER A 66 -5.22 -8.34 3.21
N TRP A 67 -4.19 -8.53 4.06
CA TRP A 67 -2.85 -8.84 3.61
C TRP A 67 -2.77 -10.20 2.90
N ARG A 68 -3.42 -11.22 3.44
CA ARG A 68 -3.49 -12.54 2.77
C ARG A 68 -4.13 -12.45 1.40
N ASP A 69 -5.26 -11.75 1.31
CA ASP A 69 -5.99 -11.57 0.06
C ASP A 69 -5.20 -10.76 -0.96
N LEU A 70 -4.52 -9.70 -0.51
CA LEU A 70 -3.65 -8.88 -1.36
C LEU A 70 -2.53 -9.72 -1.98
N MET A 71 -1.81 -10.48 -1.15
CA MET A 71 -0.68 -11.28 -1.63
C MET A 71 -1.14 -12.39 -2.58
N ALA A 72 -2.29 -13.01 -2.31
CA ALA A 72 -2.89 -14.01 -3.21
C ALA A 72 -3.28 -13.40 -4.56
N ALA A 73 -3.89 -12.21 -4.54
CA ALA A 73 -4.28 -11.51 -5.77
C ALA A 73 -3.07 -11.08 -6.60
N VAL A 74 -2.02 -10.57 -5.97
CA VAL A 74 -0.78 -10.21 -6.66
C VAL A 74 -0.11 -11.44 -7.28
N ALA A 75 -0.03 -12.54 -6.53
CA ALA A 75 0.54 -13.79 -7.02
C ALA A 75 -0.22 -14.33 -8.24
N SER A 76 -1.54 -14.26 -8.20
CA SER A 76 -2.41 -14.69 -9.31
C SER A 76 -2.27 -13.79 -10.55
N ARG A 77 -2.16 -12.48 -10.35
CA ARG A 77 -2.15 -11.49 -11.44
C ARG A 77 -0.77 -11.32 -12.08
N HIS A 78 0.25 -11.19 -11.25
CA HIS A 78 1.60 -10.82 -11.69
C HIS A 78 2.66 -11.85 -11.33
N GLY A 79 2.48 -12.59 -10.26
CA GLY A 79 3.46 -13.51 -9.73
C GLY A 79 4.02 -13.05 -8.37
N ARG A 80 5.17 -13.58 -8.03
CA ARG A 80 5.85 -13.29 -6.76
C ARG A 80 6.28 -11.82 -6.71
N PRO A 81 5.91 -11.06 -5.65
CA PRO A 81 6.34 -9.67 -5.53
C PRO A 81 7.83 -9.54 -5.30
N ASP A 82 8.42 -8.51 -5.89
CA ASP A 82 9.83 -8.13 -5.70
C ASP A 82 9.95 -6.93 -4.76
N ILE A 83 8.96 -6.04 -4.75
CA ILE A 83 9.01 -4.75 -4.06
C ILE A 83 7.72 -4.54 -3.29
N LEU A 84 7.85 -4.19 -2.00
CA LEU A 84 6.73 -3.70 -1.20
C LEU A 84 7.11 -2.34 -0.60
N VAL A 85 6.31 -1.32 -0.89
CA VAL A 85 6.43 0.00 -0.28
C VAL A 85 5.34 0.14 0.79
N ASN A 86 5.73 0.04 2.05
CA ASN A 86 4.87 0.25 3.21
C ASN A 86 4.70 1.76 3.43
N ASN A 87 3.81 2.37 2.65
CA ASN A 87 3.61 3.82 2.66
C ASN A 87 2.34 4.25 3.41
N ALA A 88 1.33 3.41 3.52
CA ALA A 88 0.07 3.79 4.16
C ALA A 88 0.28 4.34 5.56
N GLY A 89 -0.33 5.47 5.84
CA GLY A 89 -0.26 6.14 7.14
C GLY A 89 -1.38 7.15 7.27
N ILE A 90 -1.76 7.44 8.50
CA ILE A 90 -2.76 8.45 8.84
C ILE A 90 -2.25 9.37 9.94
N LEU A 91 -2.84 10.56 10.03
CA LEU A 91 -2.62 11.51 11.14
C LEU A 91 -3.72 11.32 12.18
N ALA A 92 -3.42 11.71 13.42
CA ALA A 92 -4.33 11.52 14.55
C ALA A 92 -5.61 12.34 14.43
N THR A 93 -5.52 13.54 13.89
CA THR A 93 -6.65 14.47 13.80
C THR A 93 -6.46 15.47 12.67
N GLU A 94 -7.57 15.98 12.15
CA GLU A 94 -7.59 17.13 11.26
C GLU A 94 -7.40 18.45 12.01
N ASP A 95 -7.69 18.45 13.30
CA ASP A 95 -7.54 19.60 14.19
C ASP A 95 -6.25 19.43 15.01
N ASN A 96 -5.47 20.49 15.13
CA ASN A 96 -4.23 20.55 15.92
C ASN A 96 -4.49 20.29 17.41
N GLN A 97 -4.88 19.08 17.78
CA GLN A 97 -5.10 18.70 19.17
C GLN A 97 -3.75 18.57 19.89
N SER A 98 -3.71 19.11 21.10
CA SER A 98 -2.57 18.86 21.98
C SER A 98 -2.55 17.40 22.45
N LEU A 99 -1.40 16.94 22.91
CA LEU A 99 -1.28 15.60 23.49
C LEU A 99 -2.30 15.37 24.61
N ALA A 100 -2.55 16.39 25.43
CA ALA A 100 -3.52 16.30 26.53
C ALA A 100 -4.97 16.11 26.04
N GLN A 101 -5.28 16.50 24.83
CA GLN A 101 -6.61 16.38 24.21
C GLN A 101 -6.78 15.12 23.36
N THR A 102 -5.68 14.39 23.13
CA THR A 102 -5.73 13.20 22.31
C THR A 102 -6.36 12.04 23.08
N GLU A 103 -7.45 11.50 22.55
CA GLU A 103 -8.10 10.31 23.11
C GLU A 103 -7.26 9.05 22.83
N LEU A 104 -7.26 8.12 23.79
CA LEU A 104 -6.53 6.85 23.63
C LEU A 104 -6.97 6.08 22.36
N ALA A 105 -8.26 6.11 22.05
CA ALA A 105 -8.78 5.47 20.84
C ALA A 105 -8.20 6.06 19.55
N GLN A 106 -8.00 7.39 19.51
CA GLN A 106 -7.37 8.07 18.38
C GLN A 106 -5.90 7.65 18.23
N TRP A 107 -5.18 7.62 19.35
CA TRP A 107 -3.78 7.16 19.36
C TRP A 107 -3.67 5.73 18.84
N ARG A 108 -4.54 4.83 19.36
CA ARG A 108 -4.56 3.42 18.92
C ARG A 108 -4.89 3.26 17.44
N ALA A 109 -5.83 4.06 16.92
CA ALA A 109 -6.19 4.04 15.50
C ALA A 109 -4.99 4.40 14.61
N VAL A 110 -4.20 5.40 15.00
CA VAL A 110 -2.98 5.79 14.29
C VAL A 110 -1.94 4.68 14.34
N GLN A 111 -1.72 4.07 15.51
CA GLN A 111 -0.77 2.98 15.67
C GLN A 111 -1.15 1.74 14.85
N ALA A 112 -2.43 1.44 14.77
CA ALA A 112 -2.93 0.31 13.99
C ALA A 112 -2.57 0.44 12.49
N VAL A 113 -2.65 1.64 11.93
CA VAL A 113 -2.26 1.89 10.54
C VAL A 113 -0.74 2.04 10.41
N ASN A 114 -0.16 2.98 11.17
CA ASN A 114 1.21 3.44 10.93
C ASN A 114 2.28 2.48 11.45
N VAL A 115 1.98 1.66 12.44
CA VAL A 115 2.92 0.73 13.07
C VAL A 115 2.54 -0.72 12.79
N GLU A 116 1.35 -1.15 13.22
CA GLU A 116 0.91 -2.53 13.01
C GLU A 116 0.76 -2.84 11.51
N GLY A 117 0.27 -1.89 10.73
CA GLY A 117 0.18 -2.03 9.27
C GLY A 117 1.52 -2.29 8.62
N VAL A 118 2.58 -1.61 9.05
CA VAL A 118 3.94 -1.84 8.54
C VAL A 118 4.47 -3.20 9.00
N PHE A 119 4.23 -3.56 10.25
CA PHE A 119 4.59 -4.90 10.77
C PHE A 119 3.94 -6.01 9.92
N LEU A 120 2.63 -5.90 9.68
CA LEU A 120 1.91 -6.89 8.88
C LEU A 120 2.41 -6.91 7.43
N GLY A 121 2.70 -5.74 6.86
CA GLY A 121 3.28 -5.63 5.52
C GLY A 121 4.62 -6.35 5.43
N CYS A 122 5.50 -6.18 6.39
CA CYS A 122 6.77 -6.91 6.45
C CYS A 122 6.55 -8.40 6.61
N LYS A 123 5.64 -8.81 7.49
CA LYS A 123 5.33 -10.23 7.73
C LYS A 123 4.84 -10.92 6.46
N TYR A 124 3.80 -10.40 5.84
CA TYR A 124 3.19 -11.01 4.65
C TYR A 124 4.01 -10.75 3.38
N GLY A 125 4.67 -9.62 3.31
CA GLY A 125 5.54 -9.28 2.18
C GLY A 125 6.75 -10.20 2.09
N VAL A 126 7.48 -10.39 3.18
CA VAL A 126 8.65 -11.28 3.21
C VAL A 126 8.23 -12.72 2.91
N ALA A 127 7.12 -13.19 3.49
CA ALA A 127 6.61 -14.52 3.20
C ALA A 127 6.31 -14.71 1.71
N ALA A 128 5.68 -13.73 1.07
CA ALA A 128 5.38 -13.78 -0.36
C ALA A 128 6.63 -13.72 -1.23
N MET A 129 7.61 -12.89 -0.87
CA MET A 129 8.87 -12.71 -1.62
C MET A 129 9.77 -13.94 -1.54
N THR A 130 9.64 -14.75 -0.50
CA THR A 130 10.50 -15.92 -0.25
C THR A 130 9.81 -17.25 -0.57
N ALA A 131 8.57 -17.21 -1.00
CA ALA A 131 7.80 -18.39 -1.35
C ALA A 131 8.31 -19.11 -2.61
#